data_9285a4a71f4951c1820f25b3c9ff4c93
#
_entry.id   9285a4a71f4951c1820f25b3c9ff4c93
#
_cell.length_a   1.000
_cell.length_b   1.000
_cell.length_c   1.000
_cell.angle_alpha   90.00
_cell.angle_beta   90.00
_cell.angle_gamma   90.00
#
_symmetry.space_group_name_H-M   'P 1'
#
loop_
_entity.id
_entity.type
_entity.pdbx_description
1 polymer ?
#
loop_
_entity_poly.entity_id
_entity_poly.type
_entity_poly.pdbx_seq_one_letter_code
_entity_poly.pdbx_strand_id
1 'polypeptide(L)'
;MKKVTTELREIVTEFTTKIGAISAAEFSAKPLANKWSKKEVLGHLTDSAQNNLRRFICGQYEVEPPKITYQQDFWVASNNYQAMQKEEIIELWRLMNLRICAVLENMPENLYSKECDTGSLHTLAWIAEDYVKHLKHHLNQIIFESFDVIYV
;
A
#
# COMPACT_ATOMS: atom_id res chain seq x y z
N MET A 1 0.48 -7.57 -15.86
CA MET A 1 1.10 -6.48 -15.07
C MET A 1 0.63 -5.09 -15.48
N LYS A 2 0.62 -4.73 -16.76
CA LYS A 2 0.22 -3.39 -17.24
C LYS A 2 -1.13 -2.90 -16.70
N LYS A 3 -2.16 -3.77 -16.63
CA LYS A 3 -3.47 -3.38 -16.07
C LYS A 3 -3.35 -2.96 -14.61
N VAL A 4 -2.59 -3.70 -13.80
CA VAL A 4 -2.38 -3.42 -12.37
C VAL A 4 -1.69 -2.07 -12.18
N THR A 5 -0.62 -1.80 -12.93
CA THR A 5 0.14 -0.54 -12.80
C THR A 5 -0.64 0.67 -13.31
N THR A 6 -1.42 0.52 -14.38
CA THR A 6 -2.31 1.58 -14.86
C THR A 6 -3.35 1.94 -13.80
N GLU A 7 -4.04 0.94 -13.25
CA GLU A 7 -5.02 1.15 -12.19
C GLU A 7 -4.40 1.79 -10.93
N LEU A 8 -3.23 1.30 -10.51
CA LEU A 8 -2.52 1.86 -9.35
C LEU A 8 -2.16 3.33 -9.55
N ARG A 9 -1.66 3.71 -10.74
CA ARG A 9 -1.35 5.11 -11.07
C ARG A 9 -2.59 6.01 -11.03
N GLU A 10 -3.70 5.54 -11.56
CA GLU A 10 -4.98 6.28 -11.56
C GLU A 10 -5.46 6.51 -10.12
N ILE A 11 -5.47 5.45 -9.28
CA ILE A 11 -5.84 5.55 -7.88
C ILE A 11 -4.94 6.55 -7.13
N VAL A 12 -3.64 6.44 -7.30
CA VAL A 12 -2.68 7.33 -6.61
C VAL A 12 -2.89 8.78 -7.00
N THR A 13 -3.08 9.06 -8.29
CA THR A 13 -3.33 10.41 -8.80
C THR A 13 -4.63 11.00 -8.23
N GLU A 14 -5.71 10.23 -8.27
CA GLU A 14 -7.02 10.66 -7.78
C GLU A 14 -7.02 10.86 -6.27
N PHE A 15 -6.51 9.89 -5.51
CA PHE A 15 -6.57 9.91 -4.05
C PHE A 15 -5.58 10.89 -3.41
N THR A 16 -4.45 11.18 -4.02
CA THR A 16 -3.58 12.27 -3.58
C THR A 16 -4.35 13.60 -3.48
N THR A 17 -5.18 13.89 -4.48
CA THR A 17 -6.03 15.08 -4.49
C THR A 17 -7.17 14.98 -3.47
N LYS A 18 -7.90 13.86 -3.45
CA LYS A 18 -9.03 13.65 -2.54
C LYS A 18 -8.62 13.69 -1.06
N ILE A 19 -7.54 13.03 -0.70
CA ILE A 19 -7.03 13.01 0.67
C ILE A 19 -6.47 14.40 1.04
N GLY A 20 -5.81 15.06 0.10
CA GLY A 20 -5.32 16.44 0.28
C GLY A 20 -6.42 17.45 0.62
N ALA A 21 -7.66 17.21 0.16
CA ALA A 21 -8.82 18.05 0.45
C ALA A 21 -9.41 17.82 1.86
N ILE A 22 -9.05 16.75 2.57
CA ILE A 22 -9.48 16.51 3.96
C ILE A 22 -8.75 17.49 4.88
N SER A 23 -9.48 18.13 5.81
CA SER A 23 -8.85 19.02 6.79
C SER A 23 -7.84 18.26 7.68
N ALA A 24 -6.81 18.94 8.15
CA ALA A 24 -5.82 18.33 9.06
C ALA A 24 -6.48 17.76 10.32
N ALA A 25 -7.48 18.45 10.86
CA ALA A 25 -8.23 18.01 12.03
C ALA A 25 -9.00 16.71 11.78
N GLU A 26 -9.75 16.62 10.67
CA GLU A 26 -10.48 15.41 10.29
C GLU A 26 -9.53 14.24 9.98
N PHE A 27 -8.43 14.52 9.29
CA PHE A 27 -7.45 13.52 8.92
C PHE A 27 -6.77 12.86 10.13
N SER A 28 -6.54 13.63 11.20
CA SER A 28 -5.90 13.17 12.43
C SER A 28 -6.87 12.69 13.51
N ALA A 29 -8.20 12.91 13.32
CA ALA A 29 -9.19 12.52 14.31
C ALA A 29 -9.28 10.99 14.43
N LYS A 30 -9.24 10.49 15.66
CA LYS A 30 -9.44 9.07 15.95
C LYS A 30 -10.92 8.82 16.20
N PRO A 31 -11.58 7.90 15.47
CA PRO A 31 -12.99 7.57 15.71
C PRO A 31 -13.22 6.99 17.12
N LEU A 32 -12.25 6.22 17.61
CA LEU A 32 -12.15 5.70 18.98
C LEU A 32 -10.67 5.68 19.38
N ALA A 33 -10.39 5.71 20.69
CA ALA A 33 -9.01 5.74 21.20
C ALA A 33 -8.13 4.59 20.71
N ASN A 34 -8.73 3.40 20.47
CA ASN A 34 -8.05 2.19 19.99
C ASN A 34 -8.21 1.93 18.49
N LYS A 35 -8.72 2.91 17.73
CA LYS A 35 -8.86 2.82 16.28
C LYS A 35 -7.92 3.80 15.59
N TRP A 36 -7.44 3.44 14.43
CA TRP A 36 -6.61 4.30 13.60
C TRP A 36 -7.38 5.53 13.12
N SER A 37 -6.71 6.66 13.11
CA SER A 37 -7.15 7.84 12.34
C SER A 37 -7.01 7.59 10.83
N LYS A 38 -7.63 8.42 10.00
CA LYS A 38 -7.41 8.39 8.55
C LYS A 38 -5.93 8.54 8.18
N LYS A 39 -5.18 9.35 8.94
CA LYS A 39 -3.74 9.51 8.80
C LYS A 39 -2.98 8.21 9.09
N GLU A 40 -3.32 7.52 10.15
CA GLU A 40 -2.72 6.23 10.51
C GLU A 40 -3.07 5.13 9.49
N VAL A 41 -4.29 5.16 8.93
CA VAL A 41 -4.66 4.26 7.81
C VAL A 41 -3.79 4.52 6.58
N LEU A 42 -3.55 5.77 6.21
CA LEU A 42 -2.64 6.11 5.11
C LEU A 42 -1.19 5.71 5.45
N GLY A 43 -0.79 5.82 6.72
CA GLY A 43 0.49 5.31 7.23
C GLY A 43 0.60 3.80 7.05
N HIS A 44 -0.42 3.04 7.43
CA HIS A 44 -0.48 1.59 7.19
C HIS A 44 -0.36 1.25 5.69
N LEU A 45 -1.00 2.02 4.82
CA LEU A 45 -0.86 1.85 3.37
C LEU A 45 0.56 2.18 2.87
N THR A 46 1.25 3.12 3.52
CA THR A 46 2.66 3.41 3.24
C THR A 46 3.58 2.27 3.68
N ASP A 47 3.33 1.68 4.85
CA ASP A 47 4.04 0.50 5.34
C ASP A 47 3.82 -0.71 4.42
N SER A 48 2.58 -0.90 3.97
CA SER A 48 2.23 -1.93 2.99
C SER A 48 2.98 -1.72 1.68
N ALA A 49 3.05 -0.49 1.18
CA ALA A 49 3.81 -0.18 -0.03
C ALA A 49 5.30 -0.51 0.13
N GLN A 50 5.90 -0.17 1.25
CA GLN A 50 7.32 -0.45 1.54
C GLN A 50 7.60 -1.96 1.58
N ASN A 51 6.77 -2.74 2.26
CA ASN A 51 6.94 -4.19 2.35
C ASN A 51 6.67 -4.88 1.00
N ASN A 52 5.69 -4.44 0.25
CA ASN A 52 5.40 -4.98 -1.08
C ASN A 52 6.46 -4.59 -2.12
N LEU A 53 7.02 -3.38 -2.07
CA LEU A 53 8.17 -3.01 -2.89
C LEU A 53 9.34 -3.97 -2.67
N ARG A 54 9.63 -4.31 -1.41
CA ARG A 54 10.66 -5.30 -1.07
C ARG A 54 10.33 -6.68 -1.61
N ARG A 55 9.07 -7.14 -1.50
CA ARG A 55 8.62 -8.42 -2.08
C ARG A 55 8.83 -8.48 -3.59
N PHE A 56 8.44 -7.42 -4.31
CA PHE A 56 8.57 -7.34 -5.76
C PHE A 56 10.03 -7.29 -6.22
N ILE A 57 10.94 -6.73 -5.44
CA ILE A 57 12.37 -6.69 -5.78
C ILE A 57 13.05 -8.01 -5.40
N CYS A 58 12.96 -8.42 -4.13
CA CYS A 58 13.63 -9.63 -3.64
C CYS A 58 13.12 -10.91 -4.33
N GLY A 59 11.82 -10.99 -4.57
CA GLY A 59 11.22 -12.14 -5.26
C GLY A 59 11.77 -12.37 -6.68
N GLN A 60 12.30 -11.33 -7.33
CA GLN A 60 12.89 -11.47 -8.67
C GLN A 60 14.25 -12.15 -8.66
N TYR A 61 15.11 -11.89 -7.67
CA TYR A 61 16.49 -12.34 -7.69
C TYR A 61 16.83 -13.46 -6.70
N GLU A 62 16.05 -13.63 -5.63
CA GLU A 62 16.27 -14.71 -4.67
C GLU A 62 16.03 -16.07 -5.33
N VAL A 63 16.87 -17.05 -4.99
CA VAL A 63 16.75 -18.43 -5.50
C VAL A 63 15.54 -19.11 -4.88
N GLU A 64 15.44 -19.06 -3.54
CA GLU A 64 14.28 -19.54 -2.80
C GLU A 64 13.31 -18.39 -2.55
N PRO A 65 11.99 -18.66 -2.45
CA PRO A 65 11.01 -17.62 -2.17
C PRO A 65 11.34 -16.87 -0.86
N PRO A 66 11.61 -15.56 -0.90
CA PRO A 66 11.91 -14.82 0.31
C PRO A 66 10.66 -14.73 1.20
N LYS A 67 10.84 -14.90 2.51
CA LYS A 67 9.77 -14.69 3.48
C LYS A 67 9.78 -13.24 3.96
N ILE A 68 8.73 -12.50 3.59
CA ILE A 68 8.59 -11.09 3.94
C ILE A 68 7.19 -10.86 4.52
N THR A 69 7.13 -10.88 5.85
CA THR A 69 5.94 -10.59 6.66
C THR A 69 6.22 -9.39 7.56
N TYR A 70 5.19 -8.74 8.06
CA TYR A 70 5.32 -7.63 9.01
C TYR A 70 4.10 -7.53 9.92
N GLN A 71 4.31 -6.98 11.12
CA GLN A 71 3.26 -6.74 12.10
C GLN A 71 2.73 -5.31 11.92
N GLN A 72 1.57 -5.18 11.28
CA GLN A 72 1.02 -3.88 10.86
C GLN A 72 0.83 -2.89 12.01
N ASP A 73 0.31 -3.35 13.15
CA ASP A 73 0.03 -2.47 14.29
C ASP A 73 1.33 -1.94 14.91
N PHE A 74 2.36 -2.79 14.98
CA PHE A 74 3.67 -2.39 15.46
C PHE A 74 4.35 -1.38 14.52
N TRP A 75 4.21 -1.57 13.21
CA TRP A 75 4.73 -0.64 12.21
C TRP A 75 4.07 0.74 12.32
N VAL A 76 2.75 0.79 12.39
CA VAL A 76 2.02 2.07 12.53
C VAL A 76 2.40 2.76 13.83
N ALA A 77 2.48 2.03 14.95
CA ALA A 77 2.89 2.58 16.23
C ALA A 77 4.33 3.09 16.21
N SER A 78 5.27 2.32 15.64
CA SER A 78 6.69 2.69 15.57
C SER A 78 6.95 3.91 14.70
N ASN A 79 6.21 4.05 13.60
CA ASN A 79 6.33 5.21 12.70
C ASN A 79 5.71 6.49 13.27
N ASN A 80 4.81 6.38 14.26
CA ASN A 80 4.15 7.53 14.88
C ASN A 80 3.56 8.51 13.85
N TYR A 81 2.77 8.01 12.92
CA TYR A 81 2.21 8.79 11.82
C TYR A 81 1.35 9.97 12.28
N GLN A 82 0.77 9.91 13.48
CA GLN A 82 0.02 11.04 14.05
C GLN A 82 0.86 12.30 14.20
N ALA A 83 2.18 12.17 14.38
CA ALA A 83 3.10 13.30 14.48
C ALA A 83 3.55 13.87 13.12
N MET A 84 3.31 13.14 12.01
CA MET A 84 3.63 13.63 10.67
C MET A 84 2.67 14.73 10.20
N GLN A 85 3.16 15.66 9.41
CA GLN A 85 2.31 16.59 8.68
C GLN A 85 1.51 15.85 7.61
N LYS A 86 0.27 16.28 7.37
CA LYS A 86 -0.63 15.68 6.38
C LYS A 86 0.04 15.59 4.99
N GLU A 87 0.66 16.67 4.57
CA GLU A 87 1.29 16.78 3.26
C GLU A 87 2.47 15.82 3.09
N GLU A 88 3.23 15.61 4.16
CA GLU A 88 4.40 14.71 4.15
C GLU A 88 4.00 13.25 3.98
N ILE A 89 3.00 12.77 4.72
CA ILE A 89 2.57 11.38 4.60
C ILE A 89 1.87 11.12 3.28
N ILE A 90 1.11 12.07 2.74
CA ILE A 90 0.49 11.95 1.41
C ILE A 90 1.58 11.83 0.35
N GLU A 91 2.61 12.66 0.39
CA GLU A 91 3.70 12.62 -0.57
C GLU A 91 4.53 11.34 -0.44
N LEU A 92 4.83 10.88 0.76
CA LEU A 92 5.53 9.62 0.99
C LEU A 92 4.74 8.44 0.40
N TRP A 93 3.44 8.35 0.70
CA TRP A 93 2.55 7.32 0.14
C TRP A 93 2.53 7.38 -1.40
N ARG A 94 2.40 8.57 -1.98
CA ARG A 94 2.40 8.76 -3.44
C ARG A 94 3.69 8.27 -4.07
N LEU A 95 4.84 8.69 -3.56
CA LEU A 95 6.15 8.32 -4.10
C LEU A 95 6.42 6.82 -3.98
N MET A 96 6.05 6.20 -2.86
CA MET A 96 6.22 4.75 -2.67
C MET A 96 5.42 3.96 -3.71
N ASN A 97 4.17 4.35 -3.98
CA ASN A 97 3.34 3.69 -5.00
C ASN A 97 3.87 3.91 -6.43
N LEU A 98 4.41 5.08 -6.74
CA LEU A 98 5.07 5.31 -8.02
C LEU A 98 6.33 4.44 -8.18
N ARG A 99 7.04 4.16 -7.10
CA ARG A 99 8.17 3.20 -7.14
C ARG A 99 7.70 1.78 -7.36
N ILE A 100 6.60 1.36 -6.75
CA ILE A 100 5.97 0.06 -7.04
C ILE A 100 5.62 -0.04 -8.52
N CYS A 101 4.94 0.96 -9.09
CA CYS A 101 4.61 0.97 -10.51
C CYS A 101 5.86 0.80 -11.37
N ALA A 102 6.92 1.55 -11.11
CA ALA A 102 8.16 1.47 -11.86
C ALA A 102 8.82 0.09 -11.78
N VAL A 103 8.84 -0.53 -10.60
CA VAL A 103 9.40 -1.88 -10.40
C VAL A 103 8.57 -2.93 -11.15
N LEU A 104 7.24 -2.86 -11.05
CA LEU A 104 6.36 -3.82 -11.73
C LEU A 104 6.40 -3.66 -13.26
N GLU A 105 6.49 -2.43 -13.76
CA GLU A 105 6.61 -2.14 -15.20
C GLU A 105 7.95 -2.62 -15.78
N ASN A 106 9.02 -2.56 -14.98
CA ASN A 106 10.35 -3.02 -15.36
C ASN A 106 10.57 -4.53 -15.16
N MET A 107 9.65 -5.23 -14.50
CA MET A 107 9.77 -6.66 -14.21
C MET A 107 9.57 -7.48 -15.48
N PRO A 108 10.56 -8.34 -15.88
CA PRO A 108 10.38 -9.27 -16.99
C PRO A 108 9.22 -10.24 -16.78
N GLU A 109 8.47 -10.52 -17.83
CA GLU A 109 7.25 -11.35 -17.75
C GLU A 109 7.54 -12.77 -17.23
N ASN A 110 8.69 -13.34 -17.57
CA ASN A 110 9.10 -14.66 -17.08
C ASN A 110 9.35 -14.72 -15.56
N LEU A 111 9.35 -13.58 -14.86
CA LEU A 111 9.49 -13.51 -13.40
C LEU A 111 8.15 -13.39 -12.68
N TYR A 112 7.02 -13.19 -13.38
CA TYR A 112 5.70 -13.04 -12.77
C TYR A 112 5.25 -14.25 -11.94
N SER A 113 5.71 -15.44 -12.32
CA SER A 113 5.41 -16.70 -11.64
C SER A 113 6.35 -17.02 -10.47
N LYS A 114 7.42 -16.23 -10.26
CA LYS A 114 8.24 -16.38 -9.06
C LYS A 114 7.44 -16.06 -7.82
N GLU A 115 7.79 -16.67 -6.71
CA GLU A 115 7.01 -16.64 -5.48
C GLU A 115 7.71 -15.85 -4.38
N CYS A 116 6.91 -15.33 -3.46
CA CYS A 116 7.31 -14.76 -2.18
C CYS A 116 6.38 -15.31 -1.09
N ASP A 117 6.92 -15.63 0.08
CA ASP A 117 6.14 -16.03 1.24
C ASP A 117 5.69 -14.78 2.01
N THR A 118 4.39 -14.50 1.92
CA THR A 118 3.72 -13.38 2.61
C THR A 118 2.96 -13.82 3.86
N GLY A 119 3.25 -15.02 4.37
CA GLY A 119 2.49 -15.81 5.34
C GLY A 119 1.96 -17.09 4.69
N SER A 120 1.90 -17.11 3.36
CA SER A 120 1.73 -18.23 2.44
C SER A 120 2.47 -17.89 1.15
N LEU A 121 2.78 -18.91 0.35
CA LEU A 121 3.44 -18.72 -0.95
C LEU A 121 2.45 -18.16 -1.98
N HIS A 122 2.84 -17.06 -2.60
CA HIS A 122 2.09 -16.42 -3.68
C HIS A 122 3.03 -15.95 -4.78
N THR A 123 2.58 -16.00 -6.02
CA THR A 123 3.34 -15.48 -7.16
C THR A 123 3.41 -13.94 -7.10
N LEU A 124 4.46 -13.36 -7.68
CA LEU A 124 4.61 -11.91 -7.75
C LEU A 124 3.43 -11.25 -8.49
N ALA A 125 2.89 -11.91 -9.52
CA ALA A 125 1.69 -11.43 -10.20
C ALA A 125 0.47 -11.39 -9.28
N TRP A 126 0.23 -12.46 -8.51
CA TRP A 126 -0.86 -12.51 -7.54
C TRP A 126 -0.70 -11.42 -6.47
N ILE A 127 0.52 -11.27 -5.92
CA ILE A 127 0.81 -10.24 -4.90
C ILE A 127 0.52 -8.83 -5.43
N ALA A 128 0.81 -8.56 -6.71
CA ALA A 128 0.53 -7.25 -7.32
C ALA A 128 -0.98 -6.97 -7.42
N GLU A 129 -1.78 -7.96 -7.78
CA GLU A 129 -3.24 -7.84 -7.82
C GLU A 129 -3.83 -7.69 -6.41
N ASP A 130 -3.37 -8.49 -5.46
CA ASP A 130 -3.80 -8.44 -4.06
C ASP A 130 -3.44 -7.11 -3.40
N TYR A 131 -2.26 -6.56 -3.71
CA TYR A 131 -1.84 -5.24 -3.25
C TYR A 131 -2.83 -4.14 -3.61
N VAL A 132 -3.32 -4.12 -4.86
CA VAL A 132 -4.32 -3.13 -5.29
C VAL A 132 -5.67 -3.34 -4.60
N LYS A 133 -6.09 -4.59 -4.38
CA LYS A 133 -7.31 -4.88 -3.62
C LYS A 133 -7.20 -4.40 -2.17
N HIS A 134 -6.10 -4.70 -1.50
CA HIS A 134 -5.82 -4.23 -0.15
C HIS A 134 -5.81 -2.70 -0.06
N LEU A 135 -5.16 -2.03 -1.02
CA LEU A 135 -5.14 -0.59 -1.12
C LEU A 135 -6.57 0.00 -1.19
N LYS A 136 -7.41 -0.51 -2.09
CA LYS A 136 -8.80 -0.07 -2.24
C LYS A 136 -9.61 -0.27 -0.97
N HIS A 137 -9.45 -1.42 -0.31
CA HIS A 137 -10.14 -1.72 0.96
C HIS A 137 -9.85 -0.64 2.02
N HIS A 138 -8.58 -0.30 2.21
CA HIS A 138 -8.21 0.70 3.21
C HIS A 138 -8.49 2.15 2.77
N LEU A 139 -8.44 2.46 1.47
CA LEU A 139 -8.86 3.78 0.98
C LEU A 139 -10.35 4.05 1.25
N ASN A 140 -11.20 3.01 1.26
CA ASN A 140 -12.59 3.12 1.70
C ASN A 140 -12.75 3.54 3.17
N GLN A 141 -11.75 3.33 4.01
CA GLN A 141 -11.74 3.80 5.41
C GLN A 141 -11.35 5.28 5.51
N ILE A 142 -10.70 5.83 4.50
CA ILE A 142 -10.32 7.25 4.44
C ILE A 142 -11.41 8.07 3.74
N ILE A 143 -11.87 7.58 2.59
CA ILE A 143 -12.95 8.18 1.78
C ILE A 143 -13.98 7.07 1.52
N PHE A 144 -15.09 7.13 2.24
CA PHE A 144 -16.14 6.12 2.27
C PHE A 144 -16.73 5.83 0.87
N GLU A 145 -17.06 4.56 0.60
CA GLU A 145 -17.70 4.09 -0.64
C GLU A 145 -16.97 4.46 -1.95
N SER A 146 -15.65 4.57 -1.91
CA SER A 146 -14.86 4.86 -3.11
C SER A 146 -14.73 3.67 -4.06
N PHE A 147 -14.73 2.46 -3.53
CA PHE A 147 -14.55 1.23 -4.30
C PHE A 147 -15.53 0.13 -3.85
N ASP A 148 -16.07 -0.60 -4.83
CA ASP A 148 -16.74 -1.89 -4.59
C ASP A 148 -15.67 -2.99 -4.53
N VAL A 149 -15.19 -3.27 -3.33
CA VAL A 149 -14.15 -4.28 -3.10
C VAL A 149 -14.44 -5.09 -1.84
N ILE A 150 -14.37 -6.40 -1.97
CA ILE A 150 -14.37 -7.33 -0.83
C ILE A 150 -12.93 -7.81 -0.65
N TYR A 151 -12.36 -7.51 0.51
CA TYR A 151 -11.03 -7.95 0.92
C TYR A 151 -11.18 -8.79 2.21
N VAL A 152 -10.80 -10.06 2.10
CA VAL A 152 -10.92 -11.05 3.20
C VAL A 152 -9.54 -11.41 3.72
#